data_4d25e096d2904675265fb24d0941e299
#
_entry.id   4d25e096d2904675265fb24d0941e299
#
_cell.length_a   1.000
_cell.length_b   1.000
_cell.length_c   1.000
_cell.angle_alpha   90.00
_cell.angle_beta   90.00
_cell.angle_gamma   90.00
#
_symmetry.space_group_name_H-M   'P 1'
#
loop_
_entity.id
_entity.type
_entity.pdbx_description
1 polymer ?
#
loop_
_entity_poly.entity_id
_entity_poly.type
_entity_poly.pdbx_seq_one_letter_code
_entity_poly.pdbx_strand_id
1 'polypeptide(L)'
;AVVYDFLFDYLKDYPHPHLRIIGKSTKEVTEEVFRRFIELGLIRGDKKGNWNVNGWNMILRPILTLDSNDAYVDGKGKEYYLNFLLYESTAFHEAIPDMVKNYNPITGLWPESPGYAFSTIQMILDWSVLLKRAGIDIIADYPILQKAAMAAFPWMDERANLMVFGDSRGGNVNFKTFENLLTYYSATGQEENAGKVAEALNKGVALNKYSRVDAGWPGICTYTPMIPADQPGLSERASYSSHHRFIVMK
;
A
#
# COMPACT_ATOMS: atom_id res chain seq x y z
N ALA A 1 8.07 -7.65 11.91
CA ALA A 1 9.02 -6.83 11.15
C ALA A 1 9.12 -5.40 11.71
N VAL A 2 8.02 -4.63 11.77
CA VAL A 2 8.05 -3.21 12.22
C VAL A 2 8.68 -3.04 13.60
N VAL A 3 8.25 -3.79 14.61
CA VAL A 3 8.81 -3.73 15.96
C VAL A 3 10.27 -4.18 15.99
N TYR A 4 10.61 -5.18 15.19
CA TYR A 4 11.99 -5.65 15.07
C TYR A 4 12.89 -4.59 14.45
N ASP A 5 12.47 -3.96 13.36
CA ASP A 5 13.19 -2.88 12.70
C ASP A 5 13.43 -1.69 13.65
N PHE A 6 12.39 -1.30 14.39
CA PHE A 6 12.47 -0.20 15.35
C PHE A 6 13.40 -0.48 16.55
N LEU A 7 13.45 -1.75 16.98
CA LEU A 7 14.27 -2.19 18.12
C LEU A 7 15.56 -2.90 17.66
N PHE A 8 15.92 -2.83 16.39
CA PHE A 8 17.00 -3.62 15.81
C PHE A 8 18.30 -3.47 16.57
N ASP A 9 18.74 -2.25 16.85
CA ASP A 9 20.01 -2.00 17.54
C ASP A 9 20.06 -2.55 18.97
N TYR A 10 18.90 -2.69 19.61
CA TYR A 10 18.80 -3.33 20.92
C TYR A 10 18.72 -4.85 20.80
N LEU A 11 17.95 -5.37 19.82
CA LEU A 11 17.64 -6.80 19.72
C LEU A 11 18.75 -7.63 19.05
N LYS A 12 19.50 -7.06 18.10
CA LYS A 12 20.52 -7.78 17.33
C LYS A 12 21.56 -8.47 18.22
N ASP A 13 21.96 -7.80 19.31
CA ASP A 13 22.99 -8.26 20.23
C ASP A 13 22.39 -8.74 21.59
N TYR A 14 21.06 -8.78 21.70
CA TYR A 14 20.40 -9.16 22.95
C TYR A 14 20.67 -10.62 23.32
N PRO A 15 21.30 -10.87 24.51
CA PRO A 15 21.77 -12.21 24.90
C PRO A 15 20.62 -13.04 25.49
N HIS A 16 19.65 -13.44 24.68
CA HIS A 16 18.52 -14.22 25.14
C HIS A 16 18.97 -15.62 25.65
N PRO A 17 18.64 -16.04 26.89
CA PRO A 17 19.16 -17.27 27.51
C PRO A 17 18.90 -18.51 26.67
N HIS A 18 17.69 -18.66 26.11
CA HIS A 18 17.35 -19.83 25.29
C HIS A 18 18.10 -19.89 23.95
N LEU A 19 18.43 -18.74 23.35
CA LEU A 19 19.15 -18.66 22.08
C LEU A 19 20.63 -19.04 22.28
N ARG A 20 21.20 -18.75 23.44
CA ARG A 20 22.55 -19.21 23.81
C ARG A 20 22.68 -20.73 23.81
N ILE A 21 21.64 -21.45 24.22
CA ILE A 21 21.63 -22.93 24.23
C ILE A 21 21.77 -23.51 22.83
N ILE A 22 21.17 -22.84 21.82
CA ILE A 22 21.21 -23.29 20.41
C ILE A 22 22.33 -22.61 19.61
N GLY A 23 23.13 -21.75 20.24
CA GLY A 23 24.26 -21.08 19.60
C GLY A 23 23.85 -20.03 18.53
N LYS A 24 22.65 -19.45 18.63
CA LYS A 24 22.14 -18.45 17.69
C LYS A 24 21.91 -17.11 18.35
N SER A 25 22.10 -16.04 17.61
CA SER A 25 21.72 -14.68 17.99
C SER A 25 20.22 -14.43 17.79
N THR A 26 19.68 -13.38 18.42
CA THR A 26 18.31 -12.93 18.19
C THR A 26 18.08 -12.53 16.72
N LYS A 27 19.08 -11.89 16.10
CA LYS A 27 19.05 -11.54 14.68
C LYS A 27 18.88 -12.78 13.80
N GLU A 28 19.76 -13.77 13.93
CA GLU A 28 19.72 -14.99 13.10
C GLU A 28 18.37 -15.72 13.19
N VAL A 29 17.83 -15.86 14.40
CA VAL A 29 16.53 -16.54 14.58
C VAL A 29 15.39 -15.70 13.99
N THR A 30 15.40 -14.39 14.17
CA THR A 30 14.35 -13.52 13.62
C THR A 30 14.35 -13.54 12.10
N GLU A 31 15.52 -13.43 11.48
CA GLU A 31 15.65 -13.49 10.02
C GLU A 31 15.27 -14.87 9.46
N GLU A 32 15.63 -15.95 10.14
CA GLU A 32 15.19 -17.30 9.76
C GLU A 32 13.66 -17.43 9.80
N VAL A 33 13.01 -16.90 10.83
CA VAL A 33 11.55 -16.87 10.94
C VAL A 33 10.94 -16.03 9.81
N PHE A 34 11.49 -14.86 9.53
CA PHE A 34 11.01 -14.00 8.43
C PHE A 34 11.15 -14.68 7.07
N ARG A 35 12.29 -15.27 6.78
CA ARG A 35 12.53 -15.98 5.52
C ARG A 35 11.55 -17.15 5.34
N ARG A 36 11.34 -17.96 6.36
CA ARG A 36 10.35 -19.06 6.33
C ARG A 36 8.94 -18.55 6.12
N PHE A 37 8.58 -17.42 6.75
CA PHE A 37 7.27 -16.80 6.58
C PHE A 37 7.07 -16.26 5.17
N ILE A 38 8.10 -15.61 4.61
CA ILE A 38 8.10 -15.10 3.23
C ILE A 38 7.94 -16.27 2.24
N GLU A 39 8.75 -17.30 2.36
CA GLU A 39 8.68 -18.48 1.49
C GLU A 39 7.32 -19.18 1.58
N LEU A 40 6.75 -19.29 2.77
CA LEU A 40 5.41 -19.84 2.94
C LEU A 40 4.35 -18.99 2.23
N GLY A 41 4.43 -17.68 2.34
CA GLY A 41 3.53 -16.74 1.64
C GLY A 41 3.64 -16.85 0.12
N LEU A 42 4.86 -16.98 -0.41
CA LEU A 42 5.10 -17.10 -1.84
C LEU A 42 4.67 -18.46 -2.43
N ILE A 43 4.73 -19.54 -1.62
CA ILE A 43 4.39 -20.91 -2.05
C ILE A 43 2.90 -21.22 -1.83
N ARG A 44 2.26 -20.62 -0.81
CA ARG A 44 0.89 -20.91 -0.39
C ARG A 44 0.00 -19.65 -0.30
N GLY A 45 0.42 -18.56 -0.90
CA GLY A 45 -0.35 -17.32 -0.95
C GLY A 45 -1.60 -17.44 -1.82
N ASP A 46 -2.46 -16.44 -1.74
CA ASP A 46 -3.64 -16.34 -2.57
C ASP A 46 -3.29 -15.68 -3.91
N LYS A 47 -3.60 -16.39 -4.97
CA LYS A 47 -3.12 -16.14 -6.32
C LYS A 47 -3.56 -14.80 -6.92
N LYS A 48 -4.76 -14.29 -6.60
CA LYS A 48 -5.38 -13.16 -7.30
C LYS A 48 -6.17 -12.24 -6.40
N GLY A 49 -6.44 -11.06 -6.95
CA GLY A 49 -7.37 -10.11 -6.34
C GLY A 49 -6.84 -9.50 -5.05
N ASN A 50 -7.77 -9.03 -4.23
CA ASN A 50 -7.47 -8.37 -2.96
C ASN A 50 -6.72 -9.28 -1.95
N TRP A 51 -6.90 -10.58 -2.01
CA TRP A 51 -6.18 -11.54 -1.17
C TRP A 51 -4.69 -11.60 -1.51
N ASN A 52 -4.33 -11.55 -2.80
CA ASN A 52 -2.93 -11.43 -3.19
C ASN A 52 -2.31 -10.14 -2.62
N VAL A 53 -3.02 -9.02 -2.71
CA VAL A 53 -2.60 -7.73 -2.15
C VAL A 53 -2.43 -7.81 -0.62
N ASN A 54 -3.36 -8.47 0.08
CA ASN A 54 -3.21 -8.72 1.52
C ASN A 54 -1.99 -9.58 1.84
N GLY A 55 -1.72 -10.62 1.06
CA GLY A 55 -0.52 -11.45 1.18
C GLY A 55 0.75 -10.61 1.07
N TRP A 56 0.83 -9.74 0.09
CA TRP A 56 1.91 -8.78 -0.06
C TRP A 56 2.12 -7.90 1.17
N ASN A 57 1.04 -7.38 1.73
CA ASN A 57 1.11 -6.53 2.90
C ASN A 57 1.73 -7.24 4.12
N MET A 58 1.61 -8.55 4.18
CA MET A 58 2.20 -9.36 5.25
C MET A 58 3.69 -9.63 5.05
N ILE A 59 4.15 -9.85 3.81
CA ILE A 59 5.52 -10.32 3.52
C ILE A 59 6.49 -9.21 3.12
N LEU A 60 6.04 -8.09 2.56
CA LEU A 60 6.93 -7.02 2.11
C LEU A 60 7.78 -6.44 3.25
N ARG A 61 7.18 -6.18 4.41
CA ARG A 61 7.94 -5.63 5.56
C ARG A 61 8.99 -6.60 6.09
N PRO A 62 8.69 -7.89 6.31
CA PRO A 62 9.73 -8.88 6.58
C PRO A 62 10.85 -8.87 5.55
N ILE A 63 10.55 -8.83 4.25
CA ILE A 63 11.58 -8.78 3.20
C ILE A 63 12.49 -7.55 3.36
N LEU A 64 11.92 -6.38 3.59
CA LEU A 64 12.69 -5.13 3.71
C LEU A 64 13.60 -5.10 4.94
N THR A 65 13.37 -5.96 5.95
CA THR A 65 14.22 -6.06 7.14
C THR A 65 15.34 -7.10 7.01
N LEU A 66 15.37 -7.89 5.95
CA LEU A 66 16.45 -8.84 5.70
C LEU A 66 17.74 -8.12 5.29
N ASP A 67 18.86 -8.76 5.55
CA ASP A 67 20.15 -8.35 4.97
C ASP A 67 20.17 -8.62 3.45
N SER A 68 21.23 -8.14 2.79
CA SER A 68 21.50 -8.39 1.37
C SER A 68 21.72 -9.87 1.06
N ASN A 69 21.62 -10.24 -0.21
CA ASN A 69 21.72 -11.64 -0.65
C ASN A 69 23.01 -12.33 -0.22
N ASP A 70 24.12 -11.61 -0.20
CA ASP A 70 25.44 -12.14 0.17
C ASP A 70 25.59 -12.46 1.67
N ALA A 71 24.71 -11.98 2.51
CA ALA A 71 24.67 -12.36 3.92
C ALA A 71 24.15 -13.79 4.16
N TYR A 72 23.57 -14.43 3.14
CA TYR A 72 22.96 -15.76 3.26
C TYR A 72 23.63 -16.78 2.36
N VAL A 73 23.89 -17.98 2.91
CA VAL A 73 24.58 -19.08 2.20
C VAL A 73 23.85 -19.48 0.90
N ASP A 74 22.53 -19.40 0.89
CA ASP A 74 21.70 -19.72 -0.29
C ASP A 74 21.46 -18.53 -1.22
N GLY A 75 22.05 -17.38 -0.93
CA GLY A 75 21.90 -16.16 -1.72
C GLY A 75 20.49 -15.55 -1.70
N LYS A 76 19.63 -15.96 -0.76
CA LYS A 76 18.23 -15.52 -0.69
C LYS A 76 18.02 -14.48 0.41
N GLY A 77 18.49 -13.27 0.16
CA GLY A 77 18.29 -12.11 1.00
C GLY A 77 17.20 -11.16 0.48
N LYS A 78 17.32 -9.91 0.88
CA LYS A 78 16.34 -8.86 0.56
C LYS A 78 16.10 -8.70 -0.95
N GLU A 79 17.16 -8.60 -1.73
CA GLU A 79 17.05 -8.35 -3.17
C GLU A 79 16.42 -9.55 -3.90
N TYR A 80 16.76 -10.77 -3.49
CA TYR A 80 16.16 -12.00 -4.04
C TYR A 80 14.64 -12.00 -3.84
N TYR A 81 14.18 -11.81 -2.60
CA TYR A 81 12.76 -11.85 -2.30
C TYR A 81 12.00 -10.63 -2.84
N LEU A 82 12.62 -9.45 -2.91
CA LEU A 82 12.03 -8.29 -3.57
C LEU A 82 11.85 -8.54 -5.06
N ASN A 83 12.86 -9.03 -5.76
CA ASN A 83 12.75 -9.36 -7.18
C ASN A 83 11.64 -10.36 -7.43
N PHE A 84 11.59 -11.42 -6.63
CA PHE A 84 10.56 -12.44 -6.73
C PHE A 84 9.16 -11.84 -6.51
N LEU A 85 8.96 -11.12 -5.43
CA LEU A 85 7.70 -10.50 -5.08
C LEU A 85 7.21 -9.52 -6.14
N LEU A 86 8.11 -8.68 -6.65
CA LEU A 86 7.75 -7.58 -7.54
C LEU A 86 7.55 -8.02 -9.00
N TYR A 87 8.27 -9.05 -9.46
CA TYR A 87 8.37 -9.32 -10.90
C TYR A 87 8.07 -10.76 -11.31
N GLU A 88 7.99 -11.72 -10.38
CA GLU A 88 7.83 -13.14 -10.70
C GLU A 88 6.48 -13.68 -10.22
N SER A 89 5.49 -13.78 -11.11
CA SER A 89 4.21 -14.41 -10.79
C SER A 89 4.33 -15.94 -10.76
N THR A 90 3.61 -16.57 -9.80
CA THR A 90 3.53 -18.02 -9.64
C THR A 90 2.08 -18.50 -9.63
N ALA A 91 1.90 -19.79 -9.32
CA ALA A 91 0.56 -20.34 -9.09
C ALA A 91 -0.14 -19.75 -7.84
N PHE A 92 0.62 -19.19 -6.90
CA PHE A 92 0.15 -18.74 -5.59
C PHE A 92 0.47 -17.27 -5.30
N HIS A 93 1.01 -16.57 -6.26
CA HIS A 93 1.44 -15.19 -6.13
C HIS A 93 1.34 -14.47 -7.48
N GLU A 94 0.77 -13.29 -7.49
CA GLU A 94 0.69 -12.40 -8.65
C GLU A 94 1.60 -11.20 -8.40
N ALA A 95 2.64 -11.06 -9.21
CA ALA A 95 3.57 -9.94 -9.16
C ALA A 95 2.93 -8.63 -9.68
N ILE A 96 3.57 -7.49 -9.43
CA ILE A 96 3.01 -6.17 -9.78
C ILE A 96 2.59 -6.07 -11.26
N PRO A 97 3.40 -6.47 -12.26
CA PRO A 97 3.01 -6.33 -13.66
C PRO A 97 1.71 -7.04 -14.04
N ASP A 98 1.38 -8.12 -13.34
CA ASP A 98 0.13 -8.85 -13.55
C ASP A 98 -1.00 -8.31 -12.68
N MET A 99 -0.71 -7.99 -11.44
CA MET A 99 -1.67 -7.44 -10.49
C MET A 99 -2.28 -6.13 -10.98
N VAL A 100 -1.49 -5.21 -11.55
CA VAL A 100 -2.00 -3.92 -12.04
C VAL A 100 -2.93 -4.04 -13.24
N LYS A 101 -2.90 -5.17 -13.96
CA LYS A 101 -3.83 -5.47 -15.08
C LYS A 101 -5.26 -5.70 -14.58
N ASN A 102 -5.47 -5.95 -13.30
CA ASN A 102 -6.80 -6.06 -12.72
C ASN A 102 -7.52 -4.70 -12.66
N TYR A 103 -6.80 -3.58 -12.67
CA TYR A 103 -7.41 -2.26 -12.74
C TYR A 103 -7.96 -1.97 -14.13
N ASN A 104 -9.16 -1.42 -14.19
CA ASN A 104 -9.72 -0.94 -15.45
C ASN A 104 -8.87 0.24 -15.98
N PRO A 105 -8.32 0.17 -17.20
CA PRO A 105 -7.39 1.19 -17.70
C PRO A 105 -8.07 2.56 -17.96
N ILE A 106 -9.39 2.58 -18.14
CA ILE A 106 -10.16 3.79 -18.38
C ILE A 106 -10.55 4.46 -17.07
N THR A 107 -11.10 3.70 -16.13
CA THR A 107 -11.69 4.24 -14.89
C THR A 107 -10.75 4.16 -13.69
N GLY A 108 -9.71 3.33 -13.71
CA GLY A 108 -8.88 3.04 -12.55
C GLY A 108 -9.54 2.13 -11.52
N LEU A 109 -10.73 1.63 -11.76
CA LEU A 109 -11.46 0.83 -10.79
C LEU A 109 -10.96 -0.62 -10.73
N TRP A 110 -10.87 -1.15 -9.53
CA TRP A 110 -10.69 -2.56 -9.24
C TRP A 110 -12.01 -3.31 -9.40
N PRO A 111 -12.02 -4.57 -9.86
CA PRO A 111 -13.26 -5.32 -10.17
C PRO A 111 -13.96 -5.90 -8.94
N GLU A 112 -14.06 -5.14 -7.87
CA GLU A 112 -14.75 -5.52 -6.63
C GLU A 112 -15.61 -4.37 -6.12
N SER A 113 -16.34 -4.61 -5.01
CA SER A 113 -17.12 -3.56 -4.37
C SER A 113 -16.23 -2.39 -3.93
N PRO A 114 -16.77 -1.18 -3.79
CA PRO A 114 -15.99 0.02 -3.51
C PRO A 114 -15.07 -0.10 -2.29
N GLY A 115 -15.55 -0.71 -1.22
CA GLY A 115 -14.77 -0.89 0.00
C GLY A 115 -13.50 -1.71 -0.23
N TYR A 116 -13.60 -2.82 -0.96
CA TYR A 116 -12.45 -3.66 -1.32
C TYR A 116 -11.54 -2.98 -2.35
N ALA A 117 -12.13 -2.34 -3.37
CA ALA A 117 -11.36 -1.62 -4.37
C ALA A 117 -10.45 -0.56 -3.76
N PHE A 118 -10.96 0.23 -2.82
CA PHE A 118 -10.17 1.29 -2.17
C PHE A 118 -9.24 0.78 -1.09
N SER A 119 -9.57 -0.29 -0.37
CA SER A 119 -8.62 -0.91 0.55
C SER A 119 -7.42 -1.51 -0.19
N THR A 120 -7.64 -2.06 -1.37
CA THR A 120 -6.58 -2.61 -2.22
C THR A 120 -5.60 -1.53 -2.67
N ILE A 121 -6.08 -0.44 -3.26
CA ILE A 121 -5.18 0.65 -3.68
C ILE A 121 -4.48 1.32 -2.51
N GLN A 122 -5.14 1.46 -1.36
CA GLN A 122 -4.50 2.00 -0.17
C GLN A 122 -3.30 1.15 0.25
N MET A 123 -3.44 -0.17 0.32
CA MET A 123 -2.33 -1.05 0.67
C MET A 123 -1.17 -0.91 -0.31
N ILE A 124 -1.46 -0.85 -1.61
CA ILE A 124 -0.43 -0.67 -2.65
C ILE A 124 0.30 0.67 -2.49
N LEU A 125 -0.40 1.73 -2.17
CA LEU A 125 0.23 3.04 -1.92
C LEU A 125 1.03 3.06 -0.62
N ASP A 126 0.63 2.33 0.42
CA ASP A 126 1.44 2.14 1.62
C ASP A 126 2.77 1.44 1.28
N TRP A 127 2.74 0.45 0.38
CA TRP A 127 3.97 -0.21 -0.08
C TRP A 127 4.84 0.70 -0.94
N SER A 128 4.23 1.52 -1.79
CA SER A 128 4.97 2.43 -2.65
C SER A 128 5.87 3.37 -1.86
N VAL A 129 5.43 3.82 -0.69
CA VAL A 129 6.24 4.63 0.22
C VAL A 129 7.44 3.86 0.74
N LEU A 130 7.25 2.59 1.12
CA LEU A 130 8.34 1.73 1.60
C LEU A 130 9.32 1.37 0.48
N LEU A 131 8.80 0.98 -0.69
CA LEU A 131 9.58 0.60 -1.85
C LEU A 131 10.40 1.77 -2.41
N LYS A 132 9.82 2.98 -2.41
CA LYS A 132 10.55 4.19 -2.85
C LYS A 132 11.79 4.45 -1.99
N ARG A 133 11.75 4.16 -0.70
CA ARG A 133 12.91 4.24 0.19
C ARG A 133 13.97 3.17 -0.13
N ALA A 134 13.55 2.04 -0.68
CA ALA A 134 14.43 1.00 -1.20
C ALA A 134 14.88 1.25 -2.65
N GLY A 135 14.59 2.42 -3.22
CA GLY A 135 14.98 2.81 -4.58
C GLY A 135 14.03 2.34 -5.68
N ILE A 136 12.85 1.82 -5.33
CA ILE A 136 11.88 1.25 -6.28
C ILE A 136 10.63 2.15 -6.32
N ASP A 137 10.34 2.77 -7.47
CA ASP A 137 9.21 3.70 -7.64
C ASP A 137 8.07 3.06 -8.45
N ILE A 138 7.27 2.23 -7.81
CA ILE A 138 6.14 1.54 -8.47
C ILE A 138 5.03 2.50 -8.93
N ILE A 139 4.94 3.71 -8.40
CA ILE A 139 3.95 4.69 -8.86
C ILE A 139 4.38 5.30 -10.19
N ALA A 140 5.68 5.56 -10.38
CA ALA A 140 6.22 6.00 -11.66
C ALA A 140 6.12 4.90 -12.73
N ASP A 141 6.48 3.67 -12.36
CA ASP A 141 6.48 2.52 -13.28
C ASP A 141 5.06 2.10 -13.71
N TYR A 142 4.07 2.30 -12.82
CA TYR A 142 2.67 1.90 -13.05
C TYR A 142 1.69 3.06 -12.80
N PRO A 143 1.54 4.03 -13.75
CA PRO A 143 0.68 5.20 -13.59
C PRO A 143 -0.79 4.88 -13.32
N ILE A 144 -1.24 3.66 -13.65
CA ILE A 144 -2.59 3.18 -13.32
C ILE A 144 -2.88 3.24 -11.81
N LEU A 145 -1.87 3.12 -10.95
CA LEU A 145 -2.03 3.21 -9.51
C LEU A 145 -2.46 4.61 -9.05
N GLN A 146 -1.97 5.66 -9.69
CA GLN A 146 -2.43 7.03 -9.43
C GLN A 146 -3.90 7.18 -9.82
N LYS A 147 -4.26 6.67 -10.99
CA LYS A 147 -5.65 6.68 -11.49
C LYS A 147 -6.59 5.89 -10.57
N ALA A 148 -6.14 4.74 -10.08
CA ALA A 148 -6.90 3.89 -9.15
C ALA A 148 -7.18 4.61 -7.83
N ALA A 149 -6.21 5.33 -7.29
CA ALA A 149 -6.40 6.11 -6.07
C ALA A 149 -7.40 7.26 -6.27
N MET A 150 -7.34 7.94 -7.41
CA MET A 150 -8.28 9.01 -7.77
C MET A 150 -9.68 8.50 -8.13
N ALA A 151 -9.83 7.23 -8.45
CA ALA A 151 -11.13 6.61 -8.75
C ALA A 151 -12.11 6.59 -7.56
N ALA A 152 -11.65 6.93 -6.36
CA ALA A 152 -12.51 7.12 -5.19
C ALA A 152 -13.49 8.29 -5.33
N PHE A 153 -13.10 9.35 -6.03
CA PHE A 153 -13.87 10.59 -6.07
C PHE A 153 -15.27 10.46 -6.69
N PRO A 154 -15.46 9.79 -7.83
CA PRO A 154 -16.79 9.56 -8.40
C PRO A 154 -17.73 8.77 -7.48
N TRP A 155 -17.17 7.98 -6.56
CA TRP A 155 -17.90 7.08 -5.68
C TRP A 155 -18.15 7.64 -4.28
N MET A 156 -17.70 8.85 -4.04
CA MET A 156 -17.82 9.54 -2.76
C MET A 156 -18.96 10.57 -2.81
N ASP A 157 -19.83 10.56 -1.81
CA ASP A 157 -20.85 11.58 -1.64
C ASP A 157 -20.28 12.89 -1.06
N GLU A 158 -21.14 13.92 -0.92
CA GLU A 158 -20.75 15.22 -0.36
C GLU A 158 -20.26 15.15 1.08
N ARG A 159 -20.66 14.10 1.80
CA ARG A 159 -20.27 13.85 3.19
C ARG A 159 -19.05 12.93 3.30
N ALA A 160 -18.36 12.69 2.18
CA ALA A 160 -17.23 11.78 2.08
C ALA A 160 -17.53 10.32 2.50
N ASN A 161 -18.80 9.89 2.34
CA ASN A 161 -19.11 8.48 2.46
C ASN A 161 -18.93 7.80 1.11
N LEU A 162 -18.42 6.59 1.16
CA LEU A 162 -18.28 5.75 -0.02
C LEU A 162 -19.63 5.15 -0.39
N MET A 163 -19.96 5.17 -1.68
CA MET A 163 -21.14 4.47 -2.20
C MET A 163 -21.08 2.98 -1.85
N VAL A 164 -22.24 2.42 -1.53
CA VAL A 164 -22.37 1.03 -1.10
C VAL A 164 -23.05 0.21 -2.17
N PHE A 165 -22.39 -0.84 -2.64
CA PHE A 165 -23.01 -1.92 -3.42
C PHE A 165 -22.17 -3.20 -3.31
N GLY A 166 -22.74 -4.31 -3.72
CA GLY A 166 -22.13 -5.63 -3.56
C GLY A 166 -22.03 -6.01 -2.09
N ASP A 167 -20.95 -6.61 -1.68
CA ASP A 167 -20.65 -7.03 -0.31
C ASP A 167 -19.98 -5.94 0.55
N SER A 168 -19.92 -4.70 0.05
CA SER A 168 -19.40 -3.56 0.79
C SER A 168 -20.36 -3.16 1.92
N ARG A 169 -19.84 -3.02 3.14
CA ARG A 169 -20.62 -2.62 4.32
C ARG A 169 -20.84 -1.10 4.45
N GLY A 170 -20.39 -0.34 3.48
CA GLY A 170 -20.34 1.11 3.59
C GLY A 170 -19.19 1.58 4.49
N GLY A 171 -18.88 2.83 4.40
CA GLY A 171 -17.82 3.43 5.20
C GLY A 171 -17.32 4.73 4.60
N ASN A 172 -16.34 5.28 5.26
CA ASN A 172 -15.65 6.45 4.74
C ASN A 172 -14.63 6.01 3.69
N VAL A 173 -14.37 6.89 2.74
CA VAL A 173 -13.17 6.77 1.90
C VAL A 173 -11.95 6.72 2.81
N ASN A 174 -11.00 5.87 2.48
CA ASN A 174 -9.76 5.82 3.23
C ASN A 174 -8.85 6.99 2.82
N PHE A 175 -8.91 8.06 3.58
CA PHE A 175 -8.17 9.29 3.31
C PHE A 175 -6.64 9.14 3.43
N LYS A 176 -6.14 8.09 4.05
CA LYS A 176 -4.71 7.78 4.07
C LYS A 176 -4.14 7.53 2.67
N THR A 177 -4.96 7.02 1.77
CA THR A 177 -4.61 6.90 0.35
C THR A 177 -4.20 8.25 -0.24
N PHE A 178 -4.95 9.29 0.08
CA PHE A 178 -4.66 10.65 -0.39
C PHE A 178 -3.44 11.25 0.32
N GLU A 179 -3.22 10.94 1.58
CA GLU A 179 -2.00 11.33 2.29
C GLU A 179 -0.74 10.77 1.59
N ASN A 180 -0.75 9.49 1.23
CA ASN A 180 0.36 8.84 0.53
C ASN A 180 0.60 9.45 -0.86
N LEU A 181 -0.47 9.72 -1.61
CA LEU A 181 -0.37 10.40 -2.91
C LEU A 181 0.12 11.83 -2.79
N LEU A 182 -0.36 12.58 -1.81
CA LEU A 182 0.09 13.94 -1.56
C LEU A 182 1.60 13.98 -1.31
N THR A 183 2.09 13.05 -0.48
CA THR A 183 3.52 12.89 -0.22
C THR A 183 4.29 12.60 -1.50
N TYR A 184 3.78 11.70 -2.33
CA TYR A 184 4.42 11.35 -3.60
C TYR A 184 4.46 12.53 -4.57
N TYR A 185 3.32 13.21 -4.79
CA TYR A 185 3.26 14.33 -5.71
C TYR A 185 4.10 15.53 -5.26
N SER A 186 4.11 15.82 -3.97
CA SER A 186 4.97 16.87 -3.40
C SER A 186 6.45 16.54 -3.58
N ALA A 187 6.85 15.28 -3.36
CA ALA A 187 8.23 14.84 -3.52
C ALA A 187 8.69 14.78 -5.00
N THR A 188 7.75 14.70 -5.95
CA THR A 188 8.04 14.61 -7.39
C THR A 188 7.74 15.91 -8.15
N GLY A 189 7.37 17.00 -7.45
CA GLY A 189 7.10 18.31 -8.06
C GLY A 189 5.82 18.36 -8.90
N GLN A 190 4.86 17.46 -8.66
CA GLN A 190 3.59 17.42 -9.38
C GLN A 190 2.53 18.28 -8.68
N GLU A 191 2.71 19.62 -8.69
CA GLU A 191 1.93 20.56 -7.90
C GLU A 191 0.42 20.52 -8.19
N GLU A 192 0.01 20.40 -9.46
CA GLU A 192 -1.41 20.31 -9.84
C GLU A 192 -2.08 19.06 -9.24
N ASN A 193 -1.41 17.92 -9.33
CA ASN A 193 -1.92 16.67 -8.77
C ASN A 193 -1.93 16.72 -7.23
N ALA A 194 -0.90 17.32 -6.63
CA ALA A 194 -0.84 17.56 -5.19
C ALA A 194 -2.01 18.40 -4.70
N GLY A 195 -2.36 19.48 -5.42
CA GLY A 195 -3.51 20.33 -5.11
C GLY A 195 -4.83 19.59 -5.12
N LYS A 196 -5.08 18.76 -6.15
CA LYS A 196 -6.30 17.93 -6.25
C LYS A 196 -6.44 16.96 -5.08
N VAL A 197 -5.35 16.32 -4.71
CA VAL A 197 -5.34 15.35 -3.59
C VAL A 197 -5.47 16.07 -2.25
N ALA A 198 -4.82 17.25 -2.10
CA ALA A 198 -4.92 18.06 -0.90
C ALA A 198 -6.36 18.51 -0.63
N GLU A 199 -7.12 18.85 -1.67
CA GLU A 199 -8.53 19.21 -1.52
C GLU A 199 -9.35 18.06 -0.89
N ALA A 200 -9.19 16.85 -1.41
CA ALA A 200 -9.87 15.68 -0.87
C ALA A 200 -9.49 15.40 0.58
N LEU A 201 -8.21 15.49 0.89
CA LEU A 201 -7.70 15.29 2.25
C LEU A 201 -8.26 16.36 3.20
N ASN A 202 -8.22 17.64 2.79
CA ASN A 202 -8.75 18.76 3.56
C ASN A 202 -10.25 18.61 3.82
N LYS A 203 -11.03 18.16 2.81
CA LYS A 203 -12.45 17.84 2.96
C LYS A 203 -12.67 16.73 4.00
N GLY A 204 -11.89 15.66 3.95
CA GLY A 204 -11.96 14.59 4.95
C GLY A 204 -11.70 15.07 6.36
N VAL A 205 -10.70 15.93 6.54
CA VAL A 205 -10.38 16.54 7.83
C VAL A 205 -11.50 17.48 8.31
N ALA A 206 -12.00 18.35 7.45
CA ALA A 206 -13.07 19.30 7.77
C ALA A 206 -14.38 18.61 8.18
N LEU A 207 -14.67 17.46 7.60
CA LEU A 207 -15.84 16.63 7.92
C LEU A 207 -15.63 15.69 9.12
N ASN A 208 -14.48 15.76 9.80
CA ASN A 208 -14.10 14.82 10.87
C ASN A 208 -14.14 13.34 10.45
N LYS A 209 -13.91 13.06 9.17
CA LYS A 209 -13.82 11.69 8.61
C LYS A 209 -12.40 11.14 8.62
N TYR A 210 -11.43 12.02 8.79
CA TYR A 210 -10.02 11.69 8.86
C TYR A 210 -9.30 12.62 9.83
N SER A 211 -8.46 12.04 10.65
CA SER A 211 -7.46 12.77 11.44
C SER A 211 -6.07 12.32 11.00
N ARG A 212 -5.21 13.28 10.68
CA ARG A 212 -3.83 12.98 10.27
C ARG A 212 -3.02 12.32 11.39
N VAL A 213 -3.44 12.51 12.64
CA VAL A 213 -2.86 11.83 13.81
C VAL A 213 -3.20 10.33 13.79
N ASP A 214 -4.35 9.96 13.23
CA ASP A 214 -4.80 8.56 13.14
C ASP A 214 -3.98 7.75 12.13
N ALA A 215 -3.20 8.42 11.26
CA ALA A 215 -2.22 7.74 10.42
C ALA A 215 -1.13 7.03 11.25
N GLY A 216 -1.06 7.33 12.54
CA GLY A 216 -0.13 6.72 13.48
C GLY A 216 1.33 7.03 13.14
N TRP A 217 2.25 6.29 13.75
CA TRP A 217 3.67 6.50 13.50
C TRP A 217 4.08 6.32 12.01
N PRO A 218 3.47 5.44 11.18
CA PRO A 218 3.78 5.43 9.75
C PRO A 218 3.45 6.75 9.06
N GLY A 219 2.48 7.50 9.57
CA GLY A 219 2.12 8.83 9.06
C GLY A 219 3.22 9.87 9.23
N ILE A 220 4.13 9.70 10.18
CA ILE A 220 5.32 10.57 10.30
C ILE A 220 6.18 10.48 9.04
N CYS A 221 6.24 9.29 8.44
CA CYS A 221 7.01 9.03 7.23
C CYS A 221 6.37 9.59 5.96
N THR A 222 5.08 9.86 5.99
CA THR A 222 4.26 10.34 4.86
C THR A 222 3.69 11.74 5.14
N TYR A 223 4.16 12.41 6.20
CA TYR A 223 3.66 13.73 6.54
C TYR A 223 4.09 14.76 5.50
N THR A 224 3.10 15.40 4.91
CA THR A 224 3.28 16.60 4.08
C THR A 224 2.49 17.74 4.73
N PRO A 225 3.03 18.96 4.85
CA PRO A 225 2.27 20.11 5.31
C PRO A 225 0.95 20.27 4.55
N MET A 226 -0.07 20.83 5.21
CA MET A 226 -1.32 21.13 4.53
C MET A 226 -1.05 22.07 3.37
N ILE A 227 -1.52 21.71 2.18
CA ILE A 227 -1.43 22.53 0.98
C ILE A 227 -2.78 23.22 0.80
N PRO A 228 -2.82 24.52 0.54
CA PRO A 228 -4.07 25.20 0.14
C PRO A 228 -4.67 24.51 -1.08
N ALA A 229 -5.94 24.22 -1.03
CA ALA A 229 -6.67 23.65 -2.16
C ALA A 229 -7.11 24.80 -3.07
N ASP A 230 -6.39 25.05 -4.14
CA ASP A 230 -6.67 26.14 -5.08
C ASP A 230 -7.63 25.73 -6.21
N GLN A 231 -8.07 24.48 -6.25
CA GLN A 231 -8.88 23.93 -7.33
C GLN A 231 -10.33 23.67 -6.88
N PRO A 232 -11.33 24.03 -7.70
CA PRO A 232 -12.70 23.62 -7.44
C PRO A 232 -12.83 22.10 -7.51
N GLY A 233 -13.61 21.56 -6.61
CA GLY A 233 -13.75 20.16 -6.28
C GLY A 233 -13.73 19.18 -7.44
N LEU A 234 -13.10 18.05 -7.20
CA LEU A 234 -13.14 16.83 -8.03
C LEU A 234 -14.56 16.22 -8.11
N SER A 235 -15.60 17.04 -8.01
CA SER A 235 -16.99 16.60 -8.09
C SER A 235 -17.39 16.39 -9.54
N GLU A 236 -17.14 15.21 -10.07
CA GLU A 236 -17.88 14.78 -11.25
C GLU A 236 -19.37 14.66 -10.90
N ARG A 237 -20.23 15.30 -11.68
CA ARG A 237 -21.70 15.22 -11.49
C ARG A 237 -22.27 13.87 -11.87
N ALA A 238 -21.56 13.12 -12.71
CA ALA A 238 -21.91 11.76 -13.09
C ALA A 238 -20.65 10.96 -13.42
N SER A 239 -20.64 9.69 -13.06
CA SER A 239 -19.57 8.76 -13.40
C SER A 239 -20.17 7.43 -13.87
N TYR A 240 -19.57 6.84 -14.90
CA TYR A 240 -19.95 5.53 -15.43
C TYR A 240 -18.86 4.51 -15.12
N SER A 241 -19.25 3.40 -14.51
CA SER A 241 -18.40 2.25 -14.37
C SER A 241 -18.75 1.17 -15.39
N SER A 242 -17.94 1.03 -16.43
CA SER A 242 -18.06 -0.07 -17.39
C SER A 242 -17.89 -1.45 -16.75
N HIS A 243 -17.13 -1.52 -15.67
CA HIS A 243 -16.87 -2.74 -14.94
C HIS A 243 -18.10 -3.23 -14.16
N HIS A 244 -18.78 -2.30 -13.51
CA HIS A 244 -19.98 -2.57 -12.70
C HIS A 244 -21.28 -2.29 -13.42
N ARG A 245 -21.22 -1.77 -14.65
CA ARG A 245 -22.36 -1.49 -15.55
C ARG A 245 -23.43 -0.58 -14.93
N PHE A 246 -23.03 0.43 -14.19
CA PHE A 246 -23.97 1.45 -13.70
C PHE A 246 -23.41 2.86 -13.76
N ILE A 247 -24.29 3.83 -13.62
CA ILE A 247 -24.01 5.28 -13.64
C ILE A 247 -24.24 5.81 -12.24
N VAL A 248 -23.29 6.59 -11.73
CA VAL A 248 -23.43 7.41 -10.55
C VAL A 248 -23.76 8.84 -10.98
N MET A 249 -24.87 9.36 -10.51
CA MET A 249 -25.24 10.78 -10.67
C MET A 249 -25.28 11.43 -9.29
N LYS A 250 -24.68 12.61 -9.17
CA LYS A 250 -24.65 13.42 -7.95
C LYS A 250 -25.50 14.67 -8.09
#